data_2c53b7280582ef26b1a309ffb7740f30
#
_entry.id   2c53b7280582ef26b1a309ffb7740f30
#
_cell.length_a   1.000
_cell.length_b   1.000
_cell.length_c   1.000
_cell.angle_alpha   90.00
_cell.angle_beta   90.00
_cell.angle_gamma   90.00
#
_symmetry.space_group_name_H-M   'P 1'
#
loop_
_entity.id
_entity.type
_entity.pdbx_description
1 polymer ?
#
loop_
_entity_poly.entity_id
_entity_poly.type
_entity_poly.pdbx_seq_one_letter_code
_entity_poly.pdbx_strand_id
1 'polypeptide(L)'
;YGTFGAGAFLLGSLLAGYYIAHRGLRRTLFTLCCIFNIPFAVYALLAWLQSQSMWLVGGGIVVEYFGYGFGFVGLTLFMMQQVAPGRHQMAHYAFASGIMNLSVMLTGMASGFLSDLMSYRIFFLAVMLATIPAFVITRLVPFTYDDKPNDK
;
A
#
# COMPACT_ATOMS: atom_id res chain seq x y z
N TYR A 1 -11.84 -14.68 -9.49
CA TYR A 1 -11.41 -13.41 -8.84
C TYR A 1 -9.89 -13.21 -8.94
N GLY A 2 -9.06 -14.23 -8.78
CA GLY A 2 -7.60 -14.12 -8.84
C GLY A 2 -7.06 -13.54 -10.13
N THR A 3 -7.59 -13.92 -11.27
CA THR A 3 -7.16 -13.42 -12.59
C THR A 3 -7.45 -11.93 -12.76
N PHE A 4 -8.64 -11.47 -12.36
CA PHE A 4 -9.01 -10.05 -12.41
C PHE A 4 -8.19 -9.23 -11.41
N GLY A 5 -7.92 -9.78 -10.23
CA GLY A 5 -7.05 -9.17 -9.24
C GLY A 5 -5.62 -8.99 -9.76
N ALA A 6 -5.04 -10.04 -10.36
CA ALA A 6 -3.70 -9.96 -10.96
C ALA A 6 -3.62 -8.89 -12.06
N GLY A 7 -4.64 -8.81 -12.94
CA GLY A 7 -4.74 -7.75 -13.95
C GLY A 7 -4.81 -6.36 -13.33
N ALA A 8 -5.63 -6.18 -12.28
CA ALA A 8 -5.74 -4.92 -11.56
C ALA A 8 -4.43 -4.51 -10.88
N PHE A 9 -3.72 -5.48 -10.26
CA PHE A 9 -2.39 -5.26 -9.68
C PHE A 9 -1.37 -4.77 -10.71
N LEU A 10 -1.31 -5.43 -11.87
CA LEU A 10 -0.40 -5.03 -12.95
C LEU A 10 -0.72 -3.62 -13.46
N LEU A 11 -1.98 -3.32 -13.70
CA LEU A 11 -2.43 -1.99 -14.13
C LEU A 11 -2.08 -0.93 -13.07
N GLY A 12 -2.34 -1.20 -11.80
CA GLY A 12 -1.99 -0.31 -10.71
C GLY A 12 -0.49 -0.04 -10.64
N SER A 13 0.33 -1.09 -10.78
CA SER A 13 1.79 -0.99 -10.77
C SER A 13 2.33 -0.16 -11.94
N LEU A 14 1.83 -0.38 -13.15
CA LEU A 14 2.25 0.37 -14.34
C LEU A 14 1.86 1.85 -14.23
N LEU A 15 0.64 2.14 -13.80
CA LEU A 15 0.17 3.51 -13.60
C LEU A 15 0.94 4.24 -12.50
N ALA A 16 1.29 3.54 -11.41
CA ALA A 16 2.13 4.10 -10.36
C ALA A 16 3.52 4.45 -10.88
N GLY A 17 4.15 3.55 -11.63
CA GLY A 17 5.45 3.78 -12.24
C GLY A 17 5.44 5.00 -13.17
N TYR A 18 4.43 5.10 -14.05
CA TYR A 18 4.25 6.24 -14.93
C TYR A 18 4.04 7.55 -14.16
N TYR A 19 3.18 7.53 -13.15
CA TYR A 19 2.87 8.70 -12.33
C TYR A 19 4.09 9.20 -11.55
N ILE A 20 4.88 8.29 -10.98
CA ILE A 20 6.11 8.62 -10.27
C ILE A 20 7.17 9.18 -11.23
N ALA A 21 7.31 8.58 -12.42
CA ALA A 21 8.28 9.03 -13.42
C ALA A 21 8.05 10.49 -13.86
N HIS A 22 6.78 10.93 -13.91
CA HIS A 22 6.44 12.29 -14.33
C HIS A 22 6.50 13.33 -13.21
N ARG A 23 6.20 12.95 -11.97
CA ARG A 23 6.05 13.89 -10.85
C ARG A 23 7.12 13.78 -9.78
N GLY A 24 7.95 12.75 -9.83
CA GLY A 24 8.90 12.40 -8.81
C GLY A 24 8.26 11.72 -7.58
N LEU A 25 9.01 10.88 -6.90
CA LEU A 25 8.52 10.07 -5.79
C LEU A 25 8.09 10.93 -4.59
N ARG A 26 8.86 11.97 -4.28
CA ARG A 26 8.59 12.87 -3.14
C ARG A 26 7.20 13.50 -3.18
N ARG A 27 6.78 13.95 -4.39
CA ARG A 27 5.47 14.61 -4.56
C ARG A 27 4.31 13.63 -4.62
N THR A 28 4.60 12.40 -5.04
CA THR A 28 3.56 11.38 -5.27
C THR A 28 3.39 10.43 -4.10
N LEU A 29 4.36 10.32 -3.18
CA LEU A 29 4.36 9.35 -2.09
C LEU A 29 3.08 9.42 -1.23
N PHE A 30 2.62 10.62 -0.91
CA PHE A 30 1.39 10.79 -0.15
C PHE A 30 0.15 10.33 -0.94
N THR A 31 0.09 10.61 -2.23
CA THR A 31 -0.99 10.13 -3.12
C THR A 31 -0.98 8.61 -3.23
N LEU A 32 0.21 8.01 -3.32
CA LEU A 32 0.39 6.55 -3.32
C LEU A 32 -0.13 5.94 -2.02
N CYS A 33 0.19 6.56 -0.88
CA CYS A 33 -0.33 6.13 0.43
C CYS A 33 -1.87 6.22 0.47
N CYS A 34 -2.46 7.30 -0.04
CA CYS A 34 -3.91 7.45 -0.10
C CYS A 34 -4.55 6.33 -0.94
N ILE A 35 -4.04 6.08 -2.15
CA ILE A 35 -4.58 5.06 -3.05
C ILE A 35 -4.42 3.65 -2.44
N PHE A 36 -3.29 3.38 -1.81
CA PHE A 36 -3.04 2.11 -1.11
C PHE A 36 -4.04 1.85 0.03
N ASN A 37 -4.53 2.91 0.69
CA ASN A 37 -5.46 2.79 1.82
C ASN A 37 -6.95 2.83 1.42
N ILE A 38 -7.29 3.19 0.17
CA ILE A 38 -8.69 3.18 -0.32
C ILE A 38 -9.38 1.82 -0.09
N PRO A 39 -8.77 0.66 -0.35
CA PRO A 39 -9.40 -0.64 -0.14
C PRO A 39 -9.90 -0.86 1.29
N PHE A 40 -9.18 -0.36 2.30
CA PHE A 40 -9.61 -0.51 3.69
C PHE A 40 -10.92 0.24 3.96
N ALA A 41 -11.10 1.42 3.36
CA ALA A 41 -12.36 2.15 3.43
C ALA A 41 -13.48 1.41 2.69
N VAL A 42 -13.18 0.80 1.54
CA VAL A 42 -14.16 0.00 0.78
C VAL A 42 -14.61 -1.21 1.61
N TYR A 43 -13.68 -1.93 2.23
CA TYR A 43 -14.04 -3.08 3.08
C TYR A 43 -14.79 -2.68 4.36
N ALA A 44 -14.42 -1.55 4.97
CA ALA A 44 -15.17 -1.01 6.10
C ALA A 44 -16.61 -0.69 5.70
N LEU A 45 -16.82 -0.10 4.54
CA LEU A 45 -18.15 0.19 3.99
C LEU A 45 -18.93 -1.10 3.71
N LEU A 46 -18.30 -2.09 3.07
CA LEU A 46 -18.93 -3.38 2.79
C LEU A 46 -19.32 -4.13 4.08
N ALA A 47 -18.46 -4.10 5.09
CA ALA A 47 -18.74 -4.69 6.40
C ALA A 47 -19.90 -4.00 7.12
N TRP A 48 -20.05 -2.68 6.91
CA TRP A 48 -21.15 -1.92 7.49
C TRP A 48 -22.47 -2.17 6.78
N LEU A 49 -22.46 -2.22 5.43
CA LEU A 49 -23.62 -2.47 4.60
C LEU A 49 -24.11 -3.93 4.66
N GLN A 50 -23.28 -4.85 5.17
CA GLN A 50 -23.55 -6.31 5.17
C GLN A 50 -24.04 -6.84 3.81
N SER A 51 -23.49 -6.27 2.73
CA SER A 51 -23.93 -6.62 1.38
C SER A 51 -23.48 -8.03 1.03
N GLN A 52 -24.46 -8.88 0.66
CA GLN A 52 -24.22 -10.22 0.13
C GLN A 52 -24.03 -10.23 -1.39
N SER A 53 -23.97 -9.08 -2.03
CA SER A 53 -23.80 -8.98 -3.47
C SER A 53 -22.39 -9.39 -3.89
N MET A 54 -22.32 -10.49 -4.63
CA MET A 54 -21.07 -11.04 -5.17
C MET A 54 -20.33 -10.04 -6.08
N TRP A 55 -21.05 -9.17 -6.75
CA TRP A 55 -20.49 -8.13 -7.61
C TRP A 55 -19.80 -7.02 -6.82
N LEU A 56 -20.37 -6.62 -5.68
CA LEU A 56 -19.77 -5.60 -4.81
C LEU A 56 -18.49 -6.12 -4.13
N VAL A 57 -18.51 -7.36 -3.68
CA VAL A 57 -17.33 -8.02 -3.11
C VAL A 57 -16.23 -8.17 -4.18
N GLY A 58 -16.60 -8.64 -5.37
CA GLY A 58 -15.68 -8.77 -6.50
C GLY A 58 -15.06 -7.42 -6.92
N GLY A 59 -15.86 -6.36 -6.97
CA GLY A 59 -15.39 -4.99 -7.21
C GLY A 59 -14.41 -4.51 -6.12
N GLY A 60 -14.71 -4.81 -4.85
CA GLY A 60 -13.81 -4.50 -3.73
C GLY A 60 -12.44 -5.16 -3.88
N ILE A 61 -12.41 -6.44 -4.28
CA ILE A 61 -11.16 -7.18 -4.54
C ILE A 61 -10.35 -6.53 -5.67
N VAL A 62 -10.99 -6.13 -6.77
CA VAL A 62 -10.30 -5.45 -7.88
C VAL A 62 -9.68 -4.13 -7.43
N VAL A 63 -10.42 -3.33 -6.64
CA VAL A 63 -9.91 -2.07 -6.05
C VAL A 63 -8.75 -2.33 -5.10
N GLU A 64 -8.83 -3.39 -4.30
CA GLU A 64 -7.75 -3.80 -3.38
C GLU A 64 -6.46 -4.11 -4.15
N TYR A 65 -6.53 -4.99 -5.14
CA TYR A 65 -5.35 -5.38 -5.91
C TYR A 65 -4.75 -4.21 -6.70
N PHE A 66 -5.61 -3.33 -7.22
CA PHE A 66 -5.16 -2.10 -7.88
C PHE A 66 -4.41 -1.19 -6.90
N GLY A 67 -5.01 -0.89 -5.76
CA GLY A 67 -4.41 -0.06 -4.71
C GLY A 67 -3.11 -0.65 -4.18
N TYR A 68 -3.09 -1.98 -3.98
CA TYR A 68 -1.89 -2.71 -3.56
C TYR A 68 -0.77 -2.60 -4.59
N GLY A 69 -1.04 -2.83 -5.88
CA GLY A 69 -0.05 -2.68 -6.94
C GLY A 69 0.48 -1.26 -7.04
N PHE A 70 -0.40 -0.27 -6.92
CA PHE A 70 -0.05 1.14 -6.96
C PHE A 70 0.86 1.55 -5.79
N GLY A 71 0.52 1.18 -4.57
CA GLY A 71 1.30 1.52 -3.38
C GLY A 71 2.60 0.74 -3.26
N PHE A 72 2.62 -0.53 -3.70
CA PHE A 72 3.79 -1.40 -3.65
C PHE A 72 4.96 -0.84 -4.47
N VAL A 73 4.69 -0.32 -5.67
CA VAL A 73 5.71 0.32 -6.51
C VAL A 73 6.31 1.53 -5.80
N GLY A 74 5.47 2.37 -5.19
CA GLY A 74 5.93 3.55 -4.45
C GLY A 74 6.82 3.18 -3.27
N LEU A 75 6.43 2.18 -2.48
CA LEU A 75 7.22 1.71 -1.35
C LEU A 75 8.54 1.09 -1.79
N THR A 76 8.53 0.28 -2.85
CA THR A 76 9.74 -0.33 -3.41
C THR A 76 10.72 0.72 -3.89
N LEU A 77 10.26 1.71 -4.65
CA LEU A 77 11.09 2.81 -5.12
C LEU A 77 11.62 3.66 -3.97
N PHE A 78 10.80 3.91 -2.93
CA PHE A 78 11.24 4.60 -1.74
C PHE A 78 12.38 3.84 -1.04
N MET A 79 12.24 2.53 -0.86
CA MET A 79 13.30 1.71 -0.27
C MET A 79 14.59 1.76 -1.09
N MET A 80 14.49 1.70 -2.42
CA MET A 80 15.67 1.74 -3.29
C MET A 80 16.35 3.10 -3.32
N GLN A 81 15.59 4.18 -3.34
CA GLN A 81 16.12 5.54 -3.53
C GLN A 81 16.54 6.21 -2.22
N GLN A 82 15.77 6.03 -1.14
CA GLN A 82 15.97 6.78 0.09
C GLN A 82 16.58 5.94 1.22
N VAL A 83 16.28 4.64 1.28
CA VAL A 83 16.76 3.76 2.37
C VAL A 83 18.04 3.02 1.98
N ALA A 84 18.17 2.67 0.72
CA ALA A 84 19.27 1.84 0.22
C ALA A 84 20.17 2.53 -0.85
N PRO A 85 20.50 3.81 -0.74
CA PRO A 85 21.40 4.44 -1.70
C PRO A 85 22.85 4.01 -1.46
N GLY A 86 23.69 4.06 -2.51
CA GLY A 86 25.12 3.90 -2.42
C GLY A 86 25.68 2.52 -2.79
N ARG A 87 26.94 2.27 -2.41
CA ARG A 87 27.73 1.12 -2.86
C ARG A 87 27.12 -0.25 -2.48
N HIS A 88 26.39 -0.34 -1.36
CA HIS A 88 25.79 -1.57 -0.85
C HIS A 88 24.26 -1.61 -1.00
N GLN A 89 23.76 -0.97 -2.06
CA GLN A 89 22.31 -0.80 -2.29
C GLN A 89 21.52 -2.11 -2.18
N MET A 90 22.01 -3.19 -2.77
CA MET A 90 21.31 -4.49 -2.74
C MET A 90 21.20 -5.07 -1.34
N ALA A 91 22.24 -4.95 -0.51
CA ALA A 91 22.22 -5.44 0.85
C ALA A 91 21.23 -4.63 1.73
N HIS A 92 21.27 -3.31 1.61
CA HIS A 92 20.33 -2.44 2.35
C HIS A 92 18.89 -2.65 1.88
N TYR A 93 18.66 -2.79 0.58
CA TYR A 93 17.34 -3.11 0.05
C TYR A 93 16.82 -4.47 0.54
N ALA A 94 17.67 -5.51 0.53
CA ALA A 94 17.30 -6.83 1.02
C ALA A 94 16.92 -6.79 2.51
N PHE A 95 17.66 -6.02 3.32
CA PHE A 95 17.34 -5.83 4.73
C PHE A 95 16.01 -5.08 4.92
N ALA A 96 15.80 -3.98 4.21
CA ALA A 96 14.57 -3.21 4.27
C ALA A 96 13.35 -4.03 3.83
N SER A 97 13.48 -4.81 2.74
CA SER A 97 12.42 -5.69 2.26
C SER A 97 12.15 -6.85 3.24
N GLY A 98 13.17 -7.34 3.92
CA GLY A 98 13.03 -8.33 4.99
C GLY A 98 12.19 -7.80 6.16
N ILE A 99 12.45 -6.57 6.61
CA ILE A 99 11.65 -5.90 7.65
C ILE A 99 10.21 -5.69 7.17
N MET A 100 10.01 -5.28 5.91
CA MET A 100 8.68 -5.13 5.32
C MET A 100 7.91 -6.45 5.37
N ASN A 101 8.51 -7.55 4.93
CA ASN A 101 7.87 -8.87 4.96
C ASN A 101 7.57 -9.35 6.38
N LEU A 102 8.49 -9.12 7.32
CA LEU A 102 8.25 -9.41 8.74
C LEU A 102 7.06 -8.64 9.28
N SER A 103 6.94 -7.35 8.94
CA SER A 103 5.81 -6.51 9.35
C SER A 103 4.49 -7.04 8.79
N VAL A 104 4.45 -7.44 7.52
CA VAL A 104 3.27 -8.05 6.90
C VAL A 104 2.87 -9.34 7.63
N MET A 105 3.84 -10.20 7.93
CA MET A 105 3.60 -11.46 8.64
C MET A 105 3.06 -11.24 10.05
N LEU A 106 3.68 -10.36 10.83
CA LEU A 106 3.23 -10.03 12.19
C LEU A 106 1.84 -9.41 12.20
N THR A 107 1.58 -8.49 11.28
CA THR A 107 0.26 -7.84 11.14
C THR A 107 -0.79 -8.87 10.72
N GLY A 108 -0.46 -9.79 9.81
CA GLY A 108 -1.35 -10.88 9.41
C GLY A 108 -1.73 -11.79 10.58
N MET A 109 -0.76 -12.18 11.42
CA MET A 109 -1.02 -12.96 12.63
C MET A 109 -1.90 -12.20 13.63
N ALA A 110 -1.58 -10.93 13.88
CA ALA A 110 -2.37 -10.07 14.77
C ALA A 110 -3.79 -9.85 14.26
N SER A 111 -3.97 -9.66 12.95
CA SER A 111 -5.29 -9.44 12.34
C SER A 111 -6.20 -10.67 12.46
N GLY A 112 -5.65 -11.88 12.29
CA GLY A 112 -6.39 -13.13 12.50
C GLY A 112 -6.91 -13.22 13.93
N PHE A 113 -6.04 -13.02 14.91
CA PHE A 113 -6.43 -13.04 16.31
C PHE A 113 -7.46 -11.96 16.67
N LEU A 114 -7.30 -10.75 16.18
CA LEU A 114 -8.23 -9.65 16.42
C LEU A 114 -9.59 -9.88 15.74
N SER A 115 -9.62 -10.47 14.53
CA SER A 115 -10.87 -10.75 13.83
C SER A 115 -11.72 -11.81 14.54
N ASP A 116 -11.09 -12.74 15.27
CA ASP A 116 -11.79 -13.76 16.07
C ASP A 116 -12.37 -13.19 17.37
N LEU A 117 -11.76 -12.13 17.92
CA LEU A 117 -12.19 -11.48 19.15
C LEU A 117 -13.25 -10.39 18.95
N MET A 118 -13.31 -9.82 17.74
CA MET A 118 -14.12 -8.63 17.45
C MET A 118 -15.11 -8.93 16.32
N SER A 119 -16.24 -8.17 16.33
CA SER A 119 -17.13 -8.15 15.16
C SER A 119 -16.41 -7.53 13.95
N TYR A 120 -16.69 -8.02 12.75
CA TYR A 120 -16.12 -7.49 11.50
C TYR A 120 -16.21 -5.96 11.37
N ARG A 121 -17.30 -5.36 11.86
CA ARG A 121 -17.48 -3.90 11.85
C ARG A 121 -16.45 -3.19 12.71
N ILE A 122 -16.23 -3.68 13.93
CA ILE A 122 -15.26 -3.10 14.86
C ILE A 122 -13.83 -3.34 14.36
N PHE A 123 -13.57 -4.53 13.81
CA PHE A 123 -12.29 -4.87 13.21
C PHE A 123 -11.89 -3.89 12.08
N PHE A 124 -12.77 -3.64 11.12
CA PHE A 124 -12.47 -2.71 10.02
C PHE A 124 -12.36 -1.25 10.48
N LEU A 125 -13.10 -0.84 11.50
CA LEU A 125 -12.88 0.48 12.11
C LEU A 125 -11.50 0.58 12.78
N ALA A 126 -11.07 -0.46 13.49
CA ALA A 126 -9.74 -0.51 14.07
C ALA A 126 -8.64 -0.48 12.99
N VAL A 127 -8.81 -1.19 11.88
CA VAL A 127 -7.91 -1.15 10.72
C VAL A 127 -7.83 0.27 10.14
N MET A 128 -8.96 0.97 9.98
CA MET A 128 -8.97 2.36 9.50
C MET A 128 -8.22 3.29 10.46
N LEU A 129 -8.39 3.14 11.76
CA LEU A 129 -7.63 3.93 12.75
C LEU A 129 -6.13 3.62 12.66
N ALA A 130 -5.76 2.35 12.44
CA ALA A 130 -4.38 1.93 12.27
C ALA A 130 -3.71 2.48 11.00
N THR A 131 -4.46 2.99 10.03
CA THR A 131 -3.88 3.66 8.84
C THR A 131 -3.40 5.09 9.13
N ILE A 132 -3.90 5.74 10.20
CA ILE A 132 -3.54 7.13 10.54
C ILE A 132 -2.03 7.32 10.70
N PRO A 133 -1.29 6.47 11.45
CA PRO A 133 0.16 6.57 11.54
C PRO A 133 0.86 6.52 10.18
N ALA A 134 0.36 5.71 9.23
CA ALA A 134 0.95 5.62 7.89
C ALA A 134 0.87 6.96 7.15
N PHE A 135 -0.26 7.68 7.23
CA PHE A 135 -0.40 9.00 6.64
C PHE A 135 0.51 10.05 7.30
N VAL A 136 0.63 10.00 8.61
CA VAL A 136 1.53 10.90 9.37
C VAL A 136 2.97 10.66 8.98
N ILE A 137 3.43 9.41 8.99
CA ILE A 137 4.80 9.03 8.63
C ILE A 137 5.10 9.43 7.19
N THR A 138 4.18 9.17 6.25
CA THR A 138 4.36 9.51 4.83
C THR A 138 4.54 11.01 4.60
N ARG A 139 3.96 11.87 5.44
CA ARG A 139 4.16 13.32 5.39
C ARG A 139 5.46 13.78 6.04
N LEU A 140 5.91 13.07 7.06
CA LEU A 140 7.09 13.46 7.86
C LEU A 140 8.38 12.84 7.34
N VAL A 141 8.29 11.85 6.45
CA VAL A 141 9.45 11.11 5.95
C VAL A 141 10.42 12.08 5.24
N PRO A 142 11.70 12.10 5.65
CA PRO A 142 12.70 12.93 5.02
C PRO A 142 13.12 12.33 3.67
N PHE A 143 13.26 13.21 2.67
CA PHE A 143 13.89 12.88 1.39
C PHE A 143 15.27 13.47 1.37
N THR A 144 16.29 12.62 1.50
CA THR A 144 17.70 13.04 1.58
C THR A 144 18.34 13.09 0.19
N TYR A 145 17.86 12.24 -0.73
CA TYR A 145 18.40 12.13 -2.09
C TYR A 145 17.43 12.77 -3.08
N ASP A 146 18.01 13.56 -4.02
CA ASP A 146 17.22 14.25 -5.04
C ASP A 146 16.49 13.28 -5.95
N ASP A 147 15.19 13.47 -6.03
CA ASP A 147 14.24 12.75 -6.88
C ASP A 147 13.78 13.68 -8.02
N LYS A 148 14.74 14.35 -8.68
CA LYS A 148 14.40 15.17 -9.84
C LYS A 148 14.18 14.25 -11.03
N PRO A 149 12.99 14.30 -11.70
CA PRO A 149 12.88 13.78 -13.04
C PRO A 149 13.97 14.45 -13.87
N ASN A 150 14.76 13.67 -14.59
CA ASN A 150 15.73 14.23 -15.53
C ASN A 150 14.97 15.17 -16.48
N ASP A 151 15.16 16.47 -16.33
CA ASP A 151 14.82 17.47 -17.33
C ASP A 151 15.73 17.19 -18.55
N LYS A 152 15.22 16.33 -19.45
CA LYS A 152 15.73 16.20 -20.82
C LYS A 152 14.58 16.40 -21.78
#